data_bd7bbb01ac013d76e80b889726de2af6
#
_entry.id   bd7bbb01ac013d76e80b889726de2af6
#
_cell.length_a   1.000
_cell.length_b   1.000
_cell.length_c   1.000
_cell.angle_alpha   90.00
_cell.angle_beta   90.00
_cell.angle_gamma   90.00
#
_symmetry.space_group_name_H-M   'P 1'
#
loop_
_entity.id
_entity.type
_entity.pdbx_description
1 polymer ?
#
loop_
_entity_poly.entity_id
_entity_poly.type
_entity_poly.pdbx_seq_one_letter_code
_entity_poly.pdbx_strand_id
1 'polypeptide(L)'
;MKNLKSIDKQIDEYLNYCENVRRMSEQTLHGKRWICREFLKTIKIDSLSELSNKHINEWIAEQTARGCSGRTINSRLVNLVAMLRYFQDMGISFPKLKLRLIVKCKEQPPRRVYYTREQIEQVLRYADHLEWLLIKLCFDCGLRISELRNLRLMNLNGRMVAFIGKGSKARESYMSKEAKNRLDDWIQRNRISDFIWVRTPGKNEPMSVEDIRYLMRKPFYQAGFKNFYPHALRHSFATDIQKHGASLMETKEMLGHARIETTERYVHGLEGHLEYFFDKYKFTTA
;
A
#
# COMPACT_ATOMS: atom_id res chain seq x y z
N MET A 1 -38.77 9.66 -2.14
CA MET A 1 -38.32 8.27 -2.00
C MET A 1 -38.19 7.48 -3.33
N LYS A 2 -38.97 7.77 -4.41
CA LYS A 2 -38.86 7.05 -5.70
C LYS A 2 -37.54 7.34 -6.45
N ASN A 3 -36.94 8.55 -6.34
CA ASN A 3 -35.77 8.96 -7.11
C ASN A 3 -34.42 8.48 -6.49
N LEU A 4 -34.33 8.33 -5.18
CA LEU A 4 -33.13 7.77 -4.53
C LEU A 4 -32.82 6.32 -4.97
N LYS A 5 -33.88 5.50 -5.15
CA LYS A 5 -33.73 4.14 -5.73
C LYS A 5 -33.17 4.15 -7.15
N SER A 6 -33.41 5.22 -7.93
CA SER A 6 -32.88 5.38 -9.28
C SER A 6 -31.37 5.70 -9.24
N ILE A 7 -30.90 6.53 -8.31
CA ILE A 7 -29.48 6.90 -8.17
C ILE A 7 -28.67 5.70 -7.65
N ASP A 8 -29.18 4.99 -6.65
CA ASP A 8 -28.51 3.78 -6.14
C ASP A 8 -28.38 2.71 -7.24
N LYS A 9 -29.39 2.54 -8.08
CA LYS A 9 -29.33 1.63 -9.24
C LYS A 9 -28.22 2.04 -10.24
N GLN A 10 -28.13 3.33 -10.54
CA GLN A 10 -27.06 3.83 -11.43
C GLN A 10 -25.65 3.62 -10.84
N ILE A 11 -25.49 3.76 -9.53
CA ILE A 11 -24.22 3.43 -8.86
C ILE A 11 -23.92 1.94 -8.96
N ASP A 12 -24.89 1.07 -8.74
CA ASP A 12 -24.69 -0.37 -8.86
C ASP A 12 -24.34 -0.77 -10.31
N GLU A 13 -24.93 -0.13 -11.33
CA GLU A 13 -24.54 -0.29 -12.74
C GLU A 13 -23.08 0.14 -12.98
N TYR A 14 -22.65 1.27 -12.43
CA TYR A 14 -21.23 1.70 -12.49
C TYR A 14 -20.30 0.72 -11.80
N LEU A 15 -20.66 0.20 -10.63
CA LEU A 15 -19.87 -0.78 -9.90
C LEU A 15 -19.77 -2.10 -10.65
N ASN A 16 -20.87 -2.56 -11.25
CA ASN A 16 -20.89 -3.74 -12.14
C ASN A 16 -19.98 -3.54 -13.37
N TYR A 17 -20.00 -2.35 -13.98
CA TYR A 17 -19.05 -2.02 -15.04
C TYR A 17 -17.60 -2.09 -14.55
N CYS A 18 -17.29 -1.53 -13.37
CA CYS A 18 -15.96 -1.60 -12.78
C CYS A 18 -15.52 -3.04 -12.51
N GLU A 19 -16.43 -3.91 -12.07
CA GLU A 19 -16.17 -5.32 -11.78
C GLU A 19 -15.98 -6.15 -13.05
N ASN A 20 -16.96 -6.14 -13.93
CA ASN A 20 -17.04 -7.09 -15.03
C ASN A 20 -16.28 -6.64 -16.27
N VAL A 21 -16.26 -5.33 -16.57
CA VAL A 21 -15.58 -4.78 -17.75
C VAL A 21 -14.16 -4.33 -17.40
N ARG A 22 -13.99 -3.58 -16.31
CA ARG A 22 -12.67 -3.08 -15.88
C ARG A 22 -11.88 -4.10 -15.06
N ARG A 23 -12.50 -5.21 -14.66
CA ARG A 23 -11.91 -6.30 -13.86
C ARG A 23 -11.15 -5.79 -12.63
N MET A 24 -11.76 -4.84 -11.92
CA MET A 24 -11.17 -4.28 -10.71
C MET A 24 -11.26 -5.29 -9.56
N SER A 25 -10.24 -5.29 -8.68
CA SER A 25 -10.26 -6.16 -7.50
C SER A 25 -11.39 -5.77 -6.54
N GLU A 26 -11.91 -6.76 -5.80
CA GLU A 26 -12.98 -6.58 -4.80
C GLU A 26 -12.65 -5.47 -3.79
N GLN A 27 -11.39 -5.40 -3.32
CA GLN A 27 -10.94 -4.34 -2.42
C GLN A 27 -11.06 -2.94 -3.05
N THR A 28 -10.78 -2.81 -4.36
CA THR A 28 -10.94 -1.54 -5.08
C THR A 28 -12.43 -1.19 -5.23
N LEU A 29 -13.27 -2.18 -5.52
CA LEU A 29 -14.72 -2.03 -5.64
C LEU A 29 -15.34 -1.62 -4.30
N HIS A 30 -14.93 -2.25 -3.20
CA HIS A 30 -15.37 -1.89 -1.86
C HIS A 30 -15.08 -0.41 -1.55
N GLY A 31 -13.87 0.05 -1.84
CA GLY A 31 -13.50 1.46 -1.66
C GLY A 31 -14.33 2.41 -2.53
N LYS A 32 -14.56 2.06 -3.80
CA LYS A 32 -15.41 2.84 -4.71
C LYS A 32 -16.86 2.89 -4.24
N ARG A 33 -17.44 1.75 -3.87
CA ARG A 33 -18.81 1.65 -3.34
C ARG A 33 -18.99 2.54 -2.11
N TRP A 34 -18.04 2.51 -1.20
CA TRP A 34 -18.07 3.36 -0.01
C TRP A 34 -18.05 4.84 -0.37
N ILE A 35 -17.13 5.27 -1.27
CA ILE A 35 -17.04 6.68 -1.70
C ILE A 35 -18.33 7.16 -2.36
N CYS A 36 -18.88 6.38 -3.29
CA CYS A 36 -20.08 6.74 -4.00
C CYS A 36 -21.28 6.91 -3.05
N ARG A 37 -21.48 5.95 -2.16
CA ARG A 37 -22.59 6.00 -1.20
C ARG A 37 -22.43 7.09 -0.14
N GLU A 38 -21.20 7.32 0.32
CA GLU A 38 -20.90 8.38 1.27
C GLU A 38 -21.15 9.76 0.65
N PHE A 39 -20.73 9.96 -0.59
CA PHE A 39 -21.01 11.18 -1.34
C PHE A 39 -22.50 11.47 -1.43
N LEU A 40 -23.31 10.50 -1.84
CA LEU A 40 -24.75 10.68 -1.96
C LEU A 40 -25.46 10.98 -0.64
N LYS A 41 -25.00 10.40 0.46
CA LYS A 41 -25.54 10.70 1.79
C LYS A 41 -25.34 12.16 2.20
N THR A 42 -24.23 12.74 1.74
CA THR A 42 -23.87 14.13 2.04
C THR A 42 -24.67 15.12 1.21
N ILE A 43 -24.82 14.86 -0.10
CA ILE A 43 -25.40 15.80 -1.07
C ILE A 43 -26.90 15.59 -1.23
N LYS A 44 -27.73 15.71 -0.42
CA LYS A 44 -29.20 15.55 -0.48
C LYS A 44 -29.80 16.05 -1.80
N ILE A 45 -29.72 15.24 -2.86
CA ILE A 45 -30.33 15.49 -4.18
C ILE A 45 -31.30 14.38 -4.54
N ASP A 46 -32.35 14.70 -5.24
CA ASP A 46 -33.36 13.73 -5.70
C ASP A 46 -33.03 13.20 -7.10
N SER A 47 -32.22 13.92 -7.88
CA SER A 47 -31.80 13.52 -9.22
C SER A 47 -30.35 13.93 -9.47
N LEU A 48 -29.60 13.10 -10.21
CA LEU A 48 -28.24 13.42 -10.63
C LEU A 48 -28.18 14.68 -11.51
N SER A 49 -29.25 15.06 -12.19
CA SER A 49 -29.33 16.31 -12.96
C SER A 49 -29.21 17.58 -12.12
N GLU A 50 -29.49 17.49 -10.82
CA GLU A 50 -29.33 18.61 -9.88
C GLU A 50 -27.89 18.82 -9.42
N LEU A 51 -27.03 17.84 -9.67
CA LEU A 51 -25.66 17.86 -9.22
C LEU A 51 -24.90 19.07 -9.81
N SER A 52 -24.20 19.77 -8.94
CA SER A 52 -23.47 20.98 -9.26
C SER A 52 -22.10 21.02 -8.60
N ASN A 53 -21.24 21.93 -9.04
CA ASN A 53 -19.95 22.16 -8.37
C ASN A 53 -20.11 22.58 -6.89
N LYS A 54 -21.24 23.22 -6.53
CA LYS A 54 -21.54 23.57 -5.14
C LYS A 54 -21.60 22.32 -4.27
N HIS A 55 -22.32 21.27 -4.69
CA HIS A 55 -22.42 20.00 -3.95
C HIS A 55 -21.05 19.30 -3.79
N ILE A 56 -20.17 19.38 -4.80
CA ILE A 56 -18.79 18.88 -4.70
C ILE A 56 -18.00 19.64 -3.65
N ASN A 57 -18.11 20.97 -3.64
CA ASN A 57 -17.42 21.81 -2.67
C ASN A 57 -17.93 21.61 -1.25
N GLU A 58 -19.23 21.46 -1.05
CA GLU A 58 -19.84 21.12 0.25
C GLU A 58 -19.34 19.78 0.76
N TRP A 59 -19.27 18.78 -0.10
CA TRP A 59 -18.69 17.49 0.27
C TRP A 59 -17.21 17.59 0.64
N ILE A 60 -16.39 18.35 -0.11
CA ILE A 60 -14.99 18.60 0.23
C ILE A 60 -14.88 19.29 1.60
N ALA A 61 -15.71 20.29 1.87
CA ALA A 61 -15.73 21.01 3.15
C ALA A 61 -16.06 20.05 4.31
N GLU A 62 -17.04 19.17 4.13
CA GLU A 62 -17.40 18.16 5.13
C GLU A 62 -16.27 17.16 5.38
N GLN A 63 -15.59 16.66 4.31
CA GLN A 63 -14.44 15.78 4.46
C GLN A 63 -13.30 16.48 5.24
N THR A 64 -13.10 17.77 5.00
CA THR A 64 -12.12 18.59 5.70
C THR A 64 -12.50 18.75 7.19
N ALA A 65 -13.76 19.04 7.47
CA ALA A 65 -14.26 19.14 8.84
C ALA A 65 -14.14 17.82 9.64
N ARG A 66 -14.23 16.69 8.95
CA ARG A 66 -13.95 15.34 9.51
C ARG A 66 -12.46 15.06 9.72
N GLY A 67 -11.56 16.01 9.43
CA GLY A 67 -10.11 15.87 9.61
C GLY A 67 -9.41 15.07 8.52
N CYS A 68 -10.05 14.84 7.36
CA CYS A 68 -9.40 14.16 6.25
C CYS A 68 -8.29 15.03 5.64
N SER A 69 -7.12 14.41 5.38
CA SER A 69 -6.03 15.10 4.70
C SER A 69 -6.39 15.43 3.26
N GLY A 70 -5.81 16.50 2.68
CA GLY A 70 -6.01 16.87 1.28
C GLY A 70 -5.72 15.72 0.31
N ARG A 71 -4.72 14.88 0.61
CA ARG A 71 -4.42 13.66 -0.16
C ARG A 71 -5.56 12.65 -0.12
N THR A 72 -6.16 12.43 1.03
CA THR A 72 -7.31 11.52 1.19
C THR A 72 -8.50 12.05 0.39
N ILE A 73 -8.79 13.34 0.50
CA ILE A 73 -9.88 14.00 -0.24
C ILE A 73 -9.63 13.88 -1.75
N ASN A 74 -8.41 14.18 -2.23
CA ASN A 74 -8.05 14.08 -3.64
C ASN A 74 -8.19 12.65 -4.18
N SER A 75 -7.78 11.64 -3.40
CA SER A 75 -7.96 10.23 -3.76
C SER A 75 -9.44 9.86 -3.90
N ARG A 76 -10.30 10.35 -3.02
CA ARG A 76 -11.75 10.17 -3.09
C ARG A 76 -12.35 10.91 -4.28
N LEU A 77 -11.91 12.15 -4.55
CA LEU A 77 -12.33 12.94 -5.71
C LEU A 77 -12.01 12.26 -7.04
N VAL A 78 -10.84 11.63 -7.17
CA VAL A 78 -10.48 10.86 -8.38
C VAL A 78 -11.49 9.74 -8.64
N ASN A 79 -11.92 9.03 -7.61
CA ASN A 79 -12.92 7.97 -7.74
C ASN A 79 -14.32 8.54 -8.07
N LEU A 80 -14.70 9.65 -7.44
CA LEU A 80 -15.97 10.33 -7.69
C LEU A 80 -16.03 10.86 -9.12
N VAL A 81 -14.98 11.56 -9.58
CA VAL A 81 -14.90 12.07 -10.96
C VAL A 81 -14.95 10.94 -11.99
N ALA A 82 -14.32 9.79 -11.69
CA ALA A 82 -14.40 8.63 -12.58
C ALA A 82 -15.84 8.09 -12.71
N MET A 83 -16.60 8.07 -11.63
CA MET A 83 -18.02 7.71 -11.66
C MET A 83 -18.85 8.73 -12.46
N LEU A 84 -18.64 10.02 -12.22
CA LEU A 84 -19.38 11.08 -12.92
C LEU A 84 -19.09 11.09 -14.43
N ARG A 85 -17.86 10.83 -14.84
CA ARG A 85 -17.50 10.65 -16.26
C ARG A 85 -18.22 9.45 -16.88
N TYR A 86 -18.22 8.32 -16.21
CA TYR A 86 -18.97 7.15 -16.69
C TYR A 86 -20.44 7.49 -16.91
N PHE A 87 -21.06 8.20 -15.99
CA PHE A 87 -22.46 8.62 -16.16
C PHE A 87 -22.65 9.58 -17.34
N GLN A 88 -21.73 10.50 -17.57
CA GLN A 88 -21.77 11.37 -18.77
C GLN A 88 -21.64 10.56 -20.06
N ASP A 89 -20.74 9.59 -20.09
CA ASP A 89 -20.55 8.68 -21.24
C ASP A 89 -21.80 7.83 -21.50
N MET A 90 -22.57 7.52 -20.45
CA MET A 90 -23.87 6.83 -20.54
C MET A 90 -25.05 7.78 -20.84
N GLY A 91 -24.80 9.04 -21.18
CA GLY A 91 -25.81 10.01 -21.57
C GLY A 91 -26.53 10.71 -20.41
N ILE A 92 -26.07 10.54 -19.16
CA ILE A 92 -26.63 11.26 -18.02
C ILE A 92 -26.08 12.68 -18.02
N SER A 93 -26.96 13.67 -18.11
CA SER A 93 -26.60 15.08 -18.16
C SER A 93 -26.50 15.68 -16.75
N PHE A 94 -25.44 16.46 -16.53
CA PHE A 94 -25.21 17.28 -15.34
C PHE A 94 -25.08 18.76 -15.73
N PRO A 95 -26.17 19.45 -16.05
CA PRO A 95 -26.12 20.78 -16.64
C PRO A 95 -25.42 21.82 -15.75
N LYS A 96 -25.47 21.64 -14.42
CA LYS A 96 -24.91 22.54 -13.42
C LYS A 96 -23.50 22.13 -12.95
N LEU A 97 -22.97 20.98 -13.43
CA LEU A 97 -21.66 20.43 -13.03
C LEU A 97 -20.64 20.59 -14.14
N LYS A 98 -19.52 21.24 -13.83
CA LYS A 98 -18.36 21.36 -14.73
C LYS A 98 -17.17 20.64 -14.10
N LEU A 99 -16.89 19.40 -14.55
CA LEU A 99 -15.81 18.56 -13.98
C LEU A 99 -14.44 19.24 -14.01
N ARG A 100 -14.16 20.09 -15.02
CA ARG A 100 -12.91 20.87 -15.15
C ARG A 100 -12.70 21.87 -14.01
N LEU A 101 -13.79 22.29 -13.33
CA LEU A 101 -13.73 23.22 -12.20
C LEU A 101 -13.58 22.54 -10.83
N ILE A 102 -13.48 21.21 -10.79
CA ILE A 102 -13.18 20.48 -9.56
C ILE A 102 -11.71 20.64 -9.25
N VAL A 103 -11.41 21.43 -8.22
CA VAL A 103 -10.04 21.74 -7.80
C VAL A 103 -9.59 20.72 -6.74
N LYS A 104 -8.36 20.24 -6.89
CA LYS A 104 -7.74 19.40 -5.89
C LYS A 104 -7.37 20.18 -4.63
N CYS A 105 -7.54 19.57 -3.47
CA CYS A 105 -7.08 20.13 -2.22
C CYS A 105 -5.55 20.19 -2.18
N LYS A 106 -5.00 21.21 -1.50
CA LYS A 106 -3.55 21.31 -1.25
C LYS A 106 -3.10 20.09 -0.45
N GLU A 107 -2.10 19.39 -0.95
CA GLU A 107 -1.50 18.25 -0.27
C GLU A 107 -0.27 18.70 0.51
N GLN A 108 -0.15 18.20 1.73
CA GLN A 108 1.12 18.27 2.45
C GLN A 108 2.00 17.08 2.02
N PRO A 109 3.32 17.26 1.92
CA PRO A 109 4.22 16.14 1.66
C PRO A 109 4.02 15.08 2.74
N PRO A 110 3.99 13.79 2.39
CA PRO A 110 3.79 12.74 3.37
C PRO A 110 4.99 12.71 4.32
N ARG A 111 4.73 12.69 5.62
CA ARG A 111 5.76 12.28 6.59
C ARG A 111 6.13 10.84 6.29
N ARG A 112 7.36 10.62 5.84
CA ARG A 112 7.89 9.28 5.61
C ARG A 112 8.42 8.75 6.91
N VAL A 113 7.88 7.64 7.36
CA VAL A 113 8.43 6.87 8.48
C VAL A 113 9.29 5.78 7.87
N TYR A 114 10.54 5.73 8.24
CA TYR A 114 11.44 4.59 8.00
C TYR A 114 12.22 4.34 9.29
N TYR A 115 12.70 3.13 9.45
CA TYR A 115 13.49 2.70 10.59
C TYR A 115 14.92 2.41 10.13
N THR A 116 15.91 2.80 10.93
CA THR A 116 17.29 2.41 10.67
C THR A 116 17.50 0.93 11.01
N ARG A 117 18.61 0.36 10.58
CA ARG A 117 18.98 -1.03 10.90
C ARG A 117 19.05 -1.25 12.42
N GLU A 118 19.67 -0.34 13.14
CA GLU A 118 19.79 -0.37 14.60
C GLU A 118 18.43 -0.33 15.30
N GLN A 119 17.50 0.47 14.77
CA GLN A 119 16.12 0.54 15.29
C GLN A 119 15.36 -0.78 15.02
N ILE A 120 15.56 -1.41 13.87
CA ILE A 120 14.99 -2.72 13.59
C ILE A 120 15.58 -3.77 14.54
N GLU A 121 16.90 -3.79 14.73
CA GLU A 121 17.54 -4.70 15.68
C GLU A 121 17.06 -4.49 17.11
N GLN A 122 16.84 -3.23 17.53
CA GLN A 122 16.21 -2.93 18.82
C GLN A 122 14.82 -3.55 18.93
N VAL A 123 13.98 -3.40 17.92
CA VAL A 123 12.62 -3.97 17.88
C VAL A 123 12.65 -5.50 17.94
N LEU A 124 13.56 -6.13 17.19
CA LEU A 124 13.69 -7.59 17.12
C LEU A 124 14.07 -8.24 18.47
N ARG A 125 14.63 -7.49 19.43
CA ARG A 125 14.90 -7.97 20.79
C ARG A 125 13.62 -8.22 21.60
N TYR A 126 12.51 -7.57 21.24
CA TYR A 126 11.21 -7.73 21.89
C TYR A 126 10.30 -8.72 21.15
N ALA A 127 10.73 -9.19 19.99
CA ALA A 127 9.93 -10.06 19.14
C ALA A 127 10.09 -11.53 19.52
N ASP A 128 8.99 -12.27 19.56
CA ASP A 128 9.03 -13.72 19.56
C ASP A 128 9.50 -14.28 18.20
N HIS A 129 9.58 -15.60 18.07
CA HIS A 129 10.11 -16.24 16.85
C HIS A 129 9.32 -15.86 15.59
N LEU A 130 7.99 -15.86 15.65
CA LEU A 130 7.12 -15.53 14.53
C LEU A 130 7.16 -14.02 14.23
N GLU A 131 7.01 -13.20 15.23
CA GLU A 131 7.08 -11.74 15.13
C GLU A 131 8.42 -11.29 14.51
N TRP A 132 9.50 -11.93 14.95
CA TRP A 132 10.84 -11.70 14.43
C TRP A 132 10.92 -12.01 12.92
N LEU A 133 10.45 -13.18 12.49
CA LEU A 133 10.43 -13.58 11.08
C LEU A 133 9.61 -12.63 10.22
N LEU A 134 8.42 -12.27 10.66
CA LEU A 134 7.54 -11.36 9.93
C LEU A 134 8.19 -9.99 9.70
N ILE A 135 8.80 -9.43 10.74
CA ILE A 135 9.49 -8.12 10.68
C ILE A 135 10.75 -8.23 9.83
N LYS A 136 11.58 -9.24 10.10
CA LYS A 136 12.89 -9.41 9.45
C LYS A 136 12.76 -9.65 7.96
N LEU A 137 11.82 -10.50 7.52
CA LEU A 137 11.59 -10.74 6.09
C LEU A 137 11.05 -9.51 5.37
N CYS A 138 10.17 -8.74 6.01
CA CYS A 138 9.74 -7.46 5.44
C CYS A 138 10.89 -6.48 5.29
N PHE A 139 11.82 -6.45 6.25
CA PHE A 139 12.98 -5.57 6.20
C PHE A 139 14.05 -6.10 5.22
N ASP A 140 14.39 -7.38 5.24
CA ASP A 140 15.44 -7.95 4.37
C ASP A 140 15.02 -7.98 2.89
N CYS A 141 13.75 -8.31 2.60
CA CYS A 141 13.27 -8.52 1.24
C CYS A 141 12.40 -7.37 0.71
N GLY A 142 12.13 -6.35 1.51
CA GLY A 142 11.27 -5.23 1.12
C GLY A 142 9.84 -5.64 0.76
N LEU A 143 9.26 -6.66 1.45
CA LEU A 143 7.96 -7.22 1.12
C LEU A 143 6.80 -6.26 1.40
N ARG A 144 5.78 -6.29 0.52
CA ARG A 144 4.46 -5.77 0.88
C ARG A 144 3.79 -6.74 1.86
N ILE A 145 2.98 -6.24 2.76
CA ILE A 145 2.26 -7.11 3.72
C ILE A 145 1.41 -8.18 3.02
N SER A 146 0.85 -7.88 1.85
CA SER A 146 0.12 -8.86 1.04
C SER A 146 1.03 -9.94 0.43
N GLU A 147 2.26 -9.58 0.05
CA GLU A 147 3.27 -10.52 -0.43
C GLU A 147 3.74 -11.41 0.71
N LEU A 148 4.04 -10.83 1.87
CA LEU A 148 4.37 -11.57 3.09
C LEU A 148 3.26 -12.58 3.43
N ARG A 149 2.02 -12.12 3.54
CA ARG A 149 0.87 -12.97 3.86
C ARG A 149 0.70 -14.16 2.90
N ASN A 150 0.94 -13.93 1.61
CA ASN A 150 0.77 -14.95 0.57
C ASN A 150 2.05 -15.76 0.30
N LEU A 151 3.08 -15.64 1.13
CA LEU A 151 4.32 -16.37 0.97
C LEU A 151 4.08 -17.88 1.11
N ARG A 152 4.58 -18.66 0.14
CA ARG A 152 4.46 -20.11 0.09
C ARG A 152 5.82 -20.78 -0.02
N LEU A 153 5.90 -22.07 0.27
CA LEU A 153 7.13 -22.85 0.12
C LEU A 153 7.71 -22.76 -1.28
N MET A 154 6.86 -22.82 -2.31
CA MET A 154 7.26 -22.70 -3.71
C MET A 154 7.91 -21.37 -4.08
N ASN A 155 7.75 -20.35 -3.26
CA ASN A 155 8.39 -19.04 -3.44
C ASN A 155 9.82 -18.99 -2.93
N LEU A 156 10.29 -20.03 -2.23
CA LEU A 156 11.59 -20.08 -1.59
C LEU A 156 12.57 -20.95 -2.38
N ASN A 157 13.76 -20.40 -2.65
CA ASN A 157 14.88 -21.15 -3.19
C ASN A 157 16.16 -20.71 -2.46
N GLY A 158 16.63 -21.52 -1.51
CA GLY A 158 17.69 -21.12 -0.62
C GLY A 158 17.34 -19.83 0.13
N ARG A 159 18.16 -18.79 -0.01
CA ARG A 159 17.92 -17.45 0.54
C ARG A 159 17.07 -16.55 -0.35
N MET A 160 16.80 -16.99 -1.57
CA MET A 160 16.01 -16.24 -2.53
C MET A 160 14.51 -16.40 -2.23
N VAL A 161 13.78 -15.32 -2.39
CA VAL A 161 12.31 -15.27 -2.32
C VAL A 161 11.80 -14.69 -3.63
N ALA A 162 11.05 -15.48 -4.38
CA ALA A 162 10.47 -15.10 -5.66
C ALA A 162 9.00 -14.73 -5.50
N PHE A 163 8.58 -13.65 -6.13
CA PHE A 163 7.19 -13.16 -6.10
C PHE A 163 6.70 -12.88 -7.52
N ILE A 164 5.42 -13.17 -7.74
CA ILE A 164 4.70 -12.66 -8.90
C ILE A 164 3.96 -11.40 -8.45
N GLY A 165 4.46 -10.24 -8.85
CA GLY A 165 3.88 -8.94 -8.50
C GLY A 165 2.67 -8.57 -9.35
N LYS A 166 2.09 -7.41 -9.04
CA LYS A 166 0.98 -6.84 -9.84
C LYS A 166 1.41 -6.65 -11.30
N GLY A 167 0.64 -7.20 -12.24
CA GLY A 167 0.96 -7.19 -13.67
C GLY A 167 1.89 -8.32 -14.11
N SER A 168 1.90 -9.44 -13.39
CA SER A 168 2.66 -10.68 -13.71
C SER A 168 4.19 -10.50 -13.83
N LYS A 169 4.75 -9.42 -13.28
CA LYS A 169 6.20 -9.25 -13.20
C LYS A 169 6.75 -10.04 -12.03
N ALA A 170 7.56 -11.04 -12.33
CA ALA A 170 8.35 -11.74 -11.33
C ALA A 170 9.41 -10.78 -10.75
N ARG A 171 9.63 -10.83 -9.45
CA ARG A 171 10.76 -10.21 -8.78
C ARG A 171 11.37 -11.18 -7.80
N GLU A 172 12.65 -11.03 -7.60
CA GLU A 172 13.42 -11.78 -6.63
C GLU A 172 13.96 -10.84 -5.56
N SER A 173 14.07 -11.33 -4.35
CA SER A 173 14.73 -10.68 -3.25
C SER A 173 15.41 -11.71 -2.38
N TYR A 174 16.30 -11.27 -1.50
CA TYR A 174 17.13 -12.19 -0.72
C TYR A 174 17.01 -11.88 0.78
N MET A 175 16.87 -12.92 1.58
CA MET A 175 16.90 -12.83 3.03
C MET A 175 18.32 -13.04 3.58
N SER A 176 18.59 -12.54 4.77
CA SER A 176 19.83 -12.81 5.51
C SER A 176 19.97 -14.30 5.85
N LYS A 177 21.20 -14.76 6.09
CA LYS A 177 21.46 -16.16 6.52
C LYS A 177 20.70 -16.50 7.80
N GLU A 178 20.67 -15.58 8.76
CA GLU A 178 19.94 -15.76 10.02
C GLU A 178 18.44 -15.92 9.76
N ALA A 179 17.84 -15.06 8.93
CA ALA A 179 16.42 -15.17 8.58
C ALA A 179 16.09 -16.50 7.92
N LYS A 180 16.98 -17.00 7.04
CA LYS A 180 16.81 -18.30 6.38
C LYS A 180 16.81 -19.44 7.41
N ASN A 181 17.78 -19.48 8.30
CA ASN A 181 17.89 -20.54 9.30
C ASN A 181 16.66 -20.56 10.23
N ARG A 182 16.24 -19.39 10.70
CA ARG A 182 15.03 -19.29 11.54
C ARG A 182 13.76 -19.62 10.78
N LEU A 183 13.68 -19.33 9.49
CA LEU A 183 12.55 -19.68 8.64
C LEU A 183 12.47 -21.19 8.42
N ASP A 184 13.59 -21.87 8.22
CA ASP A 184 13.64 -23.32 8.07
C ASP A 184 13.18 -24.03 9.37
N ASP A 185 13.65 -23.56 10.50
CA ASP A 185 13.20 -24.05 11.82
C ASP A 185 11.68 -23.83 12.00
N TRP A 186 11.14 -22.66 11.60
CA TRP A 186 9.72 -22.39 11.62
C TRP A 186 8.93 -23.36 10.73
N ILE A 187 9.38 -23.57 9.49
CA ILE A 187 8.76 -24.49 8.53
C ILE A 187 8.70 -25.92 9.10
N GLN A 188 9.81 -26.39 9.66
CA GLN A 188 9.91 -27.73 10.22
C GLN A 188 9.01 -27.91 11.45
N ARG A 189 9.09 -26.99 12.43
CA ARG A 189 8.31 -27.08 13.68
C ARG A 189 6.80 -27.00 13.45
N ASN A 190 6.38 -26.20 12.48
CA ASN A 190 4.96 -26.01 12.18
C ASN A 190 4.43 -26.95 11.09
N ARG A 191 5.27 -27.87 10.57
CA ARG A 191 4.91 -28.84 9.51
C ARG A 191 4.26 -28.12 8.32
N ILE A 192 4.90 -27.04 7.86
CA ILE A 192 4.40 -26.22 6.76
C ILE A 192 4.42 -27.02 5.47
N SER A 193 3.28 -27.08 4.77
CA SER A 193 3.13 -27.80 3.49
C SER A 193 2.92 -26.87 2.28
N ASP A 194 2.49 -25.63 2.49
CA ASP A 194 2.28 -24.66 1.42
C ASP A 194 2.44 -23.21 1.93
N PHE A 195 1.41 -22.62 2.56
CA PHE A 195 1.53 -21.27 3.12
C PHE A 195 2.48 -21.24 4.30
N ILE A 196 3.40 -20.27 4.32
CA ILE A 196 4.40 -20.14 5.40
C ILE A 196 3.76 -19.69 6.72
N TRP A 197 2.81 -18.75 6.65
CA TRP A 197 2.17 -18.16 7.83
C TRP A 197 0.81 -18.78 8.03
N VAL A 198 0.77 -19.85 8.80
CA VAL A 198 -0.47 -20.57 9.08
C VAL A 198 -1.01 -20.24 10.47
N ARG A 199 -2.34 -20.23 10.58
CA ARG A 199 -3.04 -19.98 11.85
C ARG A 199 -2.89 -21.14 12.83
N THR A 200 -2.88 -22.34 12.29
CA THR A 200 -2.76 -23.58 13.07
C THR A 200 -1.66 -24.46 12.47
N PRO A 201 -0.67 -24.91 13.26
CA PRO A 201 0.35 -25.85 12.80
C PRO A 201 -0.25 -27.09 12.11
N GLY A 202 0.33 -27.49 10.99
CA GLY A 202 -0.11 -28.65 10.22
C GLY A 202 -1.39 -28.43 9.38
N LYS A 203 -2.03 -27.25 9.46
CA LYS A 203 -3.14 -26.86 8.60
C LYS A 203 -2.68 -25.84 7.57
N ASN A 204 -3.17 -25.97 6.33
CA ASN A 204 -2.84 -25.00 5.26
C ASN A 204 -3.83 -23.82 5.25
N GLU A 205 -4.08 -23.24 6.42
CA GLU A 205 -4.96 -22.09 6.60
C GLU A 205 -4.12 -20.84 6.89
N PRO A 206 -3.97 -19.93 5.92
CA PRO A 206 -3.09 -18.78 6.08
C PRO A 206 -3.66 -17.76 7.06
N MET A 207 -2.78 -17.11 7.82
CA MET A 207 -3.12 -15.97 8.67
C MET A 207 -3.77 -14.82 7.86
N SER A 208 -4.64 -14.04 8.50
CA SER A 208 -5.15 -12.82 7.90
C SER A 208 -4.07 -11.73 7.85
N VAL A 209 -4.26 -10.73 6.99
CA VAL A 209 -3.37 -9.54 6.95
C VAL A 209 -3.43 -8.79 8.28
N GLU A 210 -4.58 -8.77 8.93
CA GLU A 210 -4.84 -8.13 10.22
C GLU A 210 -4.07 -8.82 11.34
N ASP A 211 -4.07 -10.16 11.38
CA ASP A 211 -3.30 -10.94 12.37
C ASP A 211 -1.80 -10.66 12.22
N ILE A 212 -1.28 -10.74 10.99
CA ILE A 212 0.13 -10.45 10.70
C ILE A 212 0.48 -9.00 11.11
N ARG A 213 -0.37 -8.04 10.79
CA ARG A 213 -0.16 -6.63 11.14
C ARG A 213 -0.16 -6.43 12.66
N TYR A 214 -1.03 -7.11 13.37
CA TYR A 214 -1.10 -7.08 14.82
C TYR A 214 0.19 -7.64 15.46
N LEU A 215 0.64 -8.82 15.02
CA LEU A 215 1.87 -9.43 15.50
C LEU A 215 3.09 -8.54 15.25
N MET A 216 3.24 -8.03 14.03
CA MET A 216 4.37 -7.14 13.71
C MET A 216 4.37 -5.85 14.55
N ARG A 217 3.20 -5.32 14.90
CA ARG A 217 3.08 -4.06 15.64
C ARG A 217 3.52 -4.15 17.10
N LYS A 218 3.28 -5.30 17.75
CA LYS A 218 3.54 -5.50 19.19
C LYS A 218 4.99 -5.20 19.58
N PRO A 219 6.05 -5.78 18.94
CA PRO A 219 7.43 -5.49 19.28
C PRO A 219 7.83 -4.01 19.09
N PHE A 220 7.24 -3.33 18.10
CA PHE A 220 7.50 -1.90 17.90
C PHE A 220 7.02 -1.05 19.09
N TYR A 221 5.82 -1.34 19.62
CA TYR A 221 5.32 -0.64 20.80
C TYR A 221 6.17 -0.95 22.05
N GLN A 222 6.59 -2.20 22.22
CA GLN A 222 7.46 -2.60 23.33
C GLN A 222 8.83 -1.93 23.25
N ALA A 223 9.35 -1.70 22.05
CA ALA A 223 10.58 -0.96 21.81
C ALA A 223 10.42 0.58 21.88
N GLY A 224 9.22 1.09 22.21
CA GLY A 224 8.94 2.53 22.38
C GLY A 224 8.50 3.26 21.12
N PHE A 225 8.27 2.60 20.01
CA PHE A 225 7.78 3.23 18.77
C PHE A 225 6.26 3.41 18.81
N LYS A 226 5.77 4.65 18.85
CA LYS A 226 4.34 4.97 18.94
C LYS A 226 3.52 4.63 17.68
N ASN A 227 4.17 4.57 16.51
CA ASN A 227 3.52 4.34 15.23
C ASN A 227 4.24 3.24 14.47
N PHE A 228 3.48 2.27 13.99
CA PHE A 228 3.98 1.20 13.14
C PHE A 228 3.11 1.06 11.89
N TYR A 229 3.76 1.00 10.74
CA TYR A 229 3.14 0.72 9.46
C TYR A 229 3.99 -0.30 8.70
N PRO A 230 3.45 -1.42 8.22
CA PRO A 230 4.22 -2.42 7.47
C PRO A 230 4.96 -1.83 6.26
N HIS A 231 4.36 -0.83 5.60
CA HIS A 231 5.00 -0.11 4.51
C HIS A 231 6.26 0.66 4.93
N ALA A 232 6.37 1.05 6.20
CA ALA A 232 7.59 1.70 6.72
C ALA A 232 8.79 0.75 6.67
N LEU A 233 8.61 -0.57 6.92
CA LEU A 233 9.69 -1.57 6.77
C LEU A 233 10.19 -1.67 5.34
N ARG A 234 9.28 -1.64 4.37
CA ARG A 234 9.67 -1.62 2.96
C ARG A 234 10.37 -0.32 2.56
N HIS A 235 9.98 0.81 3.15
CA HIS A 235 10.70 2.07 3.01
C HIS A 235 12.09 1.99 3.65
N SER A 236 12.17 1.36 4.83
CA SER A 236 13.44 1.14 5.53
C SER A 236 14.40 0.30 4.70
N PHE A 237 13.92 -0.82 4.12
CA PHE A 237 14.70 -1.63 3.18
C PHE A 237 15.25 -0.79 2.02
N ALA A 238 14.38 -0.03 1.33
CA ALA A 238 14.79 0.78 0.20
C ALA A 238 15.86 1.82 0.58
N THR A 239 15.67 2.49 1.72
CA THR A 239 16.62 3.48 2.24
C THR A 239 17.92 2.82 2.68
N ASP A 240 17.85 1.66 3.33
CA ASP A 240 19.03 0.93 3.81
C ASP A 240 19.91 0.45 2.65
N ILE A 241 19.35 -0.19 1.63
CA ILE A 241 20.13 -0.66 0.47
C ILE A 241 20.75 0.51 -0.32
N GLN A 242 20.03 1.64 -0.44
CA GLN A 242 20.57 2.83 -1.10
C GLN A 242 21.74 3.45 -0.30
N LYS A 243 21.63 3.51 1.02
CA LYS A 243 22.74 3.93 1.89
C LYS A 243 23.99 3.04 1.75
N HIS A 244 23.78 1.77 1.38
CA HIS A 244 24.86 0.82 1.10
C HIS A 244 25.28 0.78 -0.39
N GLY A 245 24.85 1.75 -1.18
CA GLY A 245 25.35 1.97 -2.54
C GLY A 245 24.49 1.38 -3.66
N ALA A 246 23.33 0.83 -3.36
CA ALA A 246 22.42 0.40 -4.42
C ALA A 246 21.89 1.61 -5.22
N SER A 247 21.94 1.50 -6.54
CA SER A 247 21.37 2.48 -7.45
C SER A 247 19.85 2.53 -7.34
N LEU A 248 19.26 3.61 -7.85
CA LEU A 248 17.81 3.74 -7.94
C LEU A 248 17.17 2.61 -8.77
N MET A 249 17.88 2.18 -9.83
CA MET A 249 17.40 1.11 -10.72
C MET A 249 17.39 -0.23 -9.99
N GLU A 250 18.47 -0.60 -9.32
CA GLU A 250 18.56 -1.82 -8.51
C GLU A 250 17.50 -1.82 -7.39
N THR A 251 17.34 -0.70 -6.69
CA THR A 251 16.28 -0.55 -5.67
C THR A 251 14.90 -0.76 -6.27
N LYS A 252 14.64 -0.22 -7.47
CA LYS A 252 13.37 -0.38 -8.19
C LYS A 252 13.12 -1.86 -8.54
N GLU A 253 14.13 -2.55 -9.05
CA GLU A 253 14.04 -3.97 -9.41
C GLU A 253 13.76 -4.83 -8.18
N MET A 254 14.55 -4.67 -7.11
CA MET A 254 14.36 -5.39 -5.85
C MET A 254 12.99 -5.15 -5.22
N LEU A 255 12.43 -3.94 -5.37
CA LEU A 255 11.09 -3.61 -4.89
C LEU A 255 9.97 -4.02 -5.86
N GLY A 256 10.27 -4.32 -7.12
CA GLY A 256 9.26 -4.60 -8.16
C GLY A 256 8.33 -3.40 -8.41
N HIS A 257 8.90 -2.19 -8.52
CA HIS A 257 8.14 -0.99 -8.87
C HIS A 257 7.94 -0.90 -10.38
N ALA A 258 6.68 -0.80 -10.83
CA ALA A 258 6.35 -0.64 -12.25
C ALA A 258 6.82 0.71 -12.82
N ARG A 259 6.92 1.75 -11.98
CA ARG A 259 7.31 3.12 -12.36
C ARG A 259 8.48 3.61 -11.50
N ILE A 260 9.39 4.36 -12.15
CA ILE A 260 10.58 4.89 -11.49
C ILE A 260 10.21 5.95 -10.44
N GLU A 261 9.17 6.77 -10.69
CA GLU A 261 8.70 7.83 -9.79
C GLU A 261 8.32 7.30 -8.40
N THR A 262 8.00 6.02 -8.30
CA THR A 262 7.77 5.37 -6.99
C THR A 262 9.06 5.14 -6.22
N THR A 263 10.19 4.99 -6.92
CA THR A 263 11.50 4.76 -6.31
C THR A 263 12.24 6.07 -6.05
N GLU A 264 12.11 7.08 -6.91
CA GLU A 264 12.65 8.44 -6.70
C GLU A 264 12.21 9.07 -5.37
N ARG A 265 11.07 8.63 -4.85
CA ARG A 265 10.58 9.06 -3.52
C ARG A 265 11.51 8.70 -2.36
N TYR A 266 12.46 7.78 -2.55
CA TYR A 266 13.42 7.38 -1.52
C TYR A 266 14.69 8.23 -1.52
N VAL A 267 14.98 8.97 -2.59
CA VAL A 267 16.17 9.80 -2.74
C VAL A 267 16.22 10.98 -1.75
N HIS A 268 15.07 11.55 -1.42
CA HIS A 268 15.00 12.72 -0.53
C HIS A 268 15.34 12.44 0.95
N GLY A 269 15.62 11.21 1.34
CA GLY A 269 16.04 10.84 2.71
C GLY A 269 17.55 10.63 2.87
N LEU A 270 18.33 10.94 1.84
CA LEU A 270 19.75 10.66 1.77
C LEU A 270 20.60 11.92 1.97
N GLU A 271 20.31 12.71 2.99
CA GLU A 271 21.20 13.79 3.40
C GLU A 271 22.60 13.19 3.72
N GLY A 272 23.65 13.73 3.08
CA GLY A 272 25.02 13.20 3.16
C GLY A 272 25.39 12.10 2.15
N HIS A 273 24.43 11.55 1.40
CA HIS A 273 24.70 10.45 0.45
C HIS A 273 25.45 10.92 -0.80
N LEU A 274 25.28 12.18 -1.19
CA LEU A 274 26.01 12.77 -2.31
C LEU A 274 27.52 12.88 -1.98
N GLU A 275 27.88 13.16 -0.73
CA GLU A 275 29.25 13.20 -0.26
C GLU A 275 29.89 11.81 -0.32
N TYR A 276 29.17 10.77 0.17
CA TYR A 276 29.60 9.37 0.07
C TYR A 276 29.84 8.93 -1.39
N PHE A 277 28.92 9.27 -2.31
CA PHE A 277 29.10 8.96 -3.73
C PHE A 277 30.22 9.75 -4.36
N PHE A 278 30.34 11.03 -4.03
CA PHE A 278 31.44 11.86 -4.49
C PHE A 278 32.77 11.24 -4.10
N ASP A 279 32.93 10.85 -2.84
CA ASP A 279 34.17 10.23 -2.33
C ASP A 279 34.43 8.87 -2.99
N LYS A 280 33.36 8.03 -3.10
CA LYS A 280 33.48 6.72 -3.73
C LYS A 280 33.86 6.78 -5.21
N TYR A 281 33.37 7.75 -5.97
CA TYR A 281 33.60 7.80 -7.41
C TYR A 281 34.75 8.72 -7.82
N LYS A 282 35.17 9.66 -6.97
CA LYS A 282 36.28 10.58 -7.27
C LYS A 282 37.63 10.09 -6.81
N PHE A 283 37.71 9.24 -5.81
CA PHE A 283 38.96 8.74 -5.23
C PHE A 283 39.28 7.26 -5.54
N THR A 284 38.46 6.58 -6.35
CA THR A 284 38.73 5.21 -6.79
C THR A 284 39.53 5.14 -8.11
N THR A 285 40.06 6.26 -8.60
CA THR A 285 40.95 6.32 -9.75
C THR A 285 42.35 6.83 -9.27
N ALA A 286 43.04 6.01 -8.52
CA ALA A 286 44.50 6.11 -8.32
C ALA A 286 45.09 4.71 -8.23
#